data_732b6ee95c659f381dee25794bd0a772
#
_entry.id   732b6ee95c659f381dee25794bd0a772
#
_cell.length_a   1.000
_cell.length_b   1.000
_cell.length_c   1.000
_cell.angle_alpha   90.00
_cell.angle_beta   90.00
_cell.angle_gamma   90.00
#
_symmetry.space_group_name_H-M   'P 1'
#
loop_
_entity.id
_entity.type
_entity.pdbx_description
1 polymer ?
#
loop_
_entity_poly.entity_id
_entity_poly.type
_entity_poly.pdbx_seq_one_letter_code
_entity_poly.pdbx_strand_id
1 'polypeptide(L)'
;MQFTKIEEEDIGNIWFQQNGAPCHIAEVTFDVLRPVFEDRIISRRADVVWPPRSCYLTPLDYYLWDAVKDKCYADKSETIDALKRNIREAIGEILLHKIDNVLKNWTDRVGYCMASRVSPLNEIIFHY
;
A
#
# COMPACT_ATOMS: atom_id res chain seq x y z
N MET A 1 0.84 -11.41 3.77
CA MET A 1 -0.34 -10.62 3.39
C MET A 1 -1.30 -11.52 2.65
N GLN A 2 -2.44 -11.78 3.23
CA GLN A 2 -3.48 -12.53 2.53
C GLN A 2 -4.17 -11.59 1.56
N PHE A 3 -4.00 -11.86 0.25
CA PHE A 3 -4.87 -11.26 -0.74
C PHE A 3 -6.29 -11.80 -0.50
N THR A 4 -7.27 -10.92 -0.35
CA THR A 4 -8.66 -11.29 -0.56
C THR A 4 -8.74 -12.03 -1.90
N LYS A 5 -9.47 -13.13 -1.95
CA LYS A 5 -9.69 -13.90 -3.18
C LYS A 5 -10.18 -12.98 -4.28
N ILE A 6 -9.25 -12.47 -5.07
CA ILE A 6 -9.56 -11.84 -6.35
C ILE A 6 -9.77 -13.00 -7.30
N GLU A 7 -10.90 -13.08 -7.96
CA GLU A 7 -11.17 -14.14 -8.92
C GLU A 7 -10.17 -14.05 -10.08
N GLU A 8 -9.75 -15.18 -10.63
CA GLU A 8 -8.70 -15.23 -11.65
C GLU A 8 -8.99 -14.33 -12.86
N GLU A 9 -10.25 -14.10 -13.18
CA GLU A 9 -10.67 -13.20 -14.26
C GLU A 9 -10.36 -11.72 -14.00
N ASP A 10 -10.35 -11.31 -12.72
CA ASP A 10 -10.07 -9.93 -12.34
C ASP A 10 -8.58 -9.61 -12.32
N ILE A 11 -7.72 -10.60 -12.10
CA ILE A 11 -6.26 -10.42 -12.05
C ILE A 11 -5.69 -9.91 -13.38
N GLY A 12 -6.31 -10.26 -14.51
CA GLY A 12 -5.87 -9.86 -15.84
C GLY A 12 -5.71 -8.35 -16.06
N ASN A 13 -6.46 -7.52 -15.30
CA ASN A 13 -6.47 -6.08 -15.44
C ASN A 13 -5.89 -5.33 -14.24
N ILE A 14 -5.46 -6.05 -13.20
CA ILE A 14 -4.94 -5.46 -11.97
C ILE A 14 -3.44 -5.26 -12.05
N TRP A 15 -2.97 -4.10 -11.65
CA TRP A 15 -1.57 -3.77 -11.48
C TRP A 15 -1.15 -3.95 -10.02
N PHE A 16 0.04 -4.47 -9.81
CA PHE A 16 0.64 -4.61 -8.50
C PHE A 16 1.68 -3.52 -8.28
N GLN A 17 1.49 -2.71 -7.23
CA GLN A 17 2.44 -1.67 -6.85
C GLN A 17 3.08 -1.99 -5.51
N GLN A 18 4.38 -1.79 -5.40
CA GLN A 18 5.13 -1.89 -4.15
C GLN A 18 6.21 -0.80 -4.06
N ASN A 19 6.56 -0.44 -2.82
CA ASN A 19 7.64 0.51 -2.58
C ASN A 19 9.02 -0.14 -2.80
N GLY A 20 10.09 0.67 -2.65
CA GLY A 20 11.47 0.22 -2.85
C GLY A 20 12.12 -0.43 -1.64
N ALA A 21 11.36 -0.94 -0.67
CA ALA A 21 11.94 -1.67 0.46
C ALA A 21 12.80 -2.86 -0.01
N PRO A 22 13.92 -3.18 0.65
CA PRO A 22 14.84 -4.23 0.18
C PRO A 22 14.16 -5.58 -0.06
N CYS A 23 13.21 -5.98 0.79
CA CYS A 23 12.44 -7.21 0.60
C CYS A 23 11.55 -7.20 -0.65
N HIS A 24 11.09 -6.04 -1.09
CA HIS A 24 10.26 -5.89 -2.27
C HIS A 24 11.05 -5.91 -3.57
N ILE A 25 12.30 -5.49 -3.56
CA ILE A 25 13.16 -5.45 -4.75
C ILE A 25 14.05 -6.69 -4.91
N ALA A 26 13.95 -7.66 -4.01
CA ALA A 26 14.67 -8.92 -4.11
C ALA A 26 14.15 -9.77 -5.29
N GLU A 27 15.04 -10.47 -5.98
CA GLU A 27 14.66 -11.36 -7.10
C GLU A 27 13.61 -12.40 -6.69
N VAL A 28 13.72 -12.96 -5.48
CA VAL A 28 12.76 -13.93 -4.95
C VAL A 28 11.34 -13.36 -4.93
N THR A 29 11.18 -12.09 -4.61
CA THR A 29 9.89 -11.41 -4.62
C THR A 29 9.34 -11.29 -6.05
N PHE A 30 10.16 -10.90 -7.01
CA PHE A 30 9.77 -10.83 -8.42
C PHE A 30 9.44 -12.20 -9.01
N ASP A 31 10.14 -13.26 -8.60
CA ASP A 31 9.85 -14.64 -9.01
C ASP A 31 8.44 -15.08 -8.60
N VAL A 32 7.92 -14.55 -7.49
CA VAL A 32 6.55 -14.80 -7.04
C VAL A 32 5.54 -13.93 -7.80
N LEU A 33 5.88 -12.69 -8.10
CA LEU A 33 4.96 -11.71 -8.69
C LEU A 33 4.81 -11.85 -10.22
N ARG A 34 5.90 -12.10 -10.94
CA ARG A 34 5.88 -12.17 -12.41
C ARG A 34 4.93 -13.20 -12.99
N PRO A 35 4.79 -14.44 -12.44
CA PRO A 35 3.82 -15.40 -12.96
C PRO A 35 2.37 -14.92 -12.88
N VAL A 36 2.05 -14.04 -11.93
CA VAL A 36 0.69 -13.54 -11.69
C VAL A 36 0.41 -12.25 -12.44
N PHE A 37 1.32 -11.29 -12.36
CA PHE A 37 1.11 -9.92 -12.87
C PHE A 37 1.85 -9.63 -14.18
N GLU A 38 2.80 -10.47 -14.58
CA GLU A 38 3.61 -10.30 -15.79
C GLU A 38 4.31 -8.93 -15.82
N ASP A 39 3.97 -8.08 -16.78
CA ASP A 39 4.50 -6.71 -16.93
C ASP A 39 3.72 -5.64 -16.16
N ARG A 40 2.65 -6.04 -15.46
CA ARG A 40 1.79 -5.15 -14.68
C ARG A 40 2.27 -4.96 -13.25
N ILE A 41 3.58 -4.75 -13.09
CA ILE A 41 4.21 -4.49 -11.79
C ILE A 41 4.79 -3.07 -11.80
N ILE A 42 4.44 -2.29 -10.77
CA ILE A 42 4.99 -0.97 -10.52
C ILE A 42 5.90 -1.06 -9.31
N SER A 43 7.20 -1.01 -9.50
CA SER A 43 8.19 -1.19 -8.46
C SER A 43 9.50 -0.51 -8.84
N ARG A 44 10.41 -0.36 -7.91
CA ARG A 44 11.72 0.26 -8.15
C ARG A 44 12.53 -0.45 -9.25
N ARG A 45 12.39 -1.78 -9.40
CA ARG A 45 13.11 -2.60 -10.39
C ARG A 45 12.22 -3.24 -11.44
N ALA A 46 11.01 -2.74 -11.61
CA ALA A 46 10.11 -3.21 -12.65
C ALA A 46 10.15 -2.31 -13.89
N ASP A 47 9.44 -2.71 -14.95
CA ASP A 47 9.35 -1.93 -16.19
C ASP A 47 8.71 -0.56 -15.96
N VAL A 48 7.73 -0.49 -15.07
CA VAL A 48 7.20 0.79 -14.58
C VAL A 48 7.84 1.08 -13.23
N VAL A 49 8.71 2.08 -13.20
CA VAL A 49 9.55 2.38 -12.04
C VAL A 49 8.79 3.24 -11.02
N TRP A 50 8.69 2.74 -9.79
CA TRP A 50 8.17 3.51 -8.67
C TRP A 50 9.26 4.42 -8.09
N PRO A 51 8.99 5.73 -7.90
CA PRO A 51 9.99 6.65 -7.38
C PRO A 51 10.46 6.27 -5.97
N PRO A 52 11.75 6.42 -5.65
CA PRO A 52 12.24 6.23 -4.29
C PRO A 52 11.69 7.32 -3.36
N ARG A 53 11.60 7.01 -2.07
CA ARG A 53 11.13 7.94 -1.02
C ARG A 53 9.73 8.53 -1.28
N SER A 54 8.85 7.72 -1.85
CA SER A 54 7.48 8.13 -2.21
C SER A 54 6.41 7.50 -1.31
N CYS A 55 6.71 7.32 -0.01
CA CYS A 55 5.77 6.77 0.96
C CYS A 55 4.44 7.55 1.03
N TYR A 56 4.47 8.84 0.76
CA TYR A 56 3.28 9.68 0.69
C TYR A 56 2.35 9.39 -0.51
N LEU A 57 2.81 8.60 -1.48
CA LEU A 57 2.01 8.14 -2.62
C LEU A 57 1.51 6.70 -2.47
N THR A 58 1.92 5.99 -1.43
CA THR A 58 1.49 4.62 -1.19
C THR A 58 0.42 4.59 -0.10
N PRO A 59 -0.85 4.27 -0.42
CA PRO A 59 -1.93 4.25 0.57
C PRO A 59 -1.68 3.36 1.78
N LEU A 60 -0.93 2.28 1.62
CA LEU A 60 -0.52 1.43 2.72
C LEU A 60 0.33 2.20 3.73
N ASP A 61 1.28 3.04 3.27
CA ASP A 61 2.21 3.76 4.12
C ASP A 61 1.58 4.99 4.77
N TYR A 62 0.79 5.77 4.05
CA TYR A 62 0.25 7.01 4.61
C TYR A 62 -1.09 6.84 5.34
N TYR A 63 -1.75 5.70 5.21
CA TYR A 63 -3.04 5.47 5.85
C TYR A 63 -3.14 4.13 6.57
N LEU A 64 -2.98 3.01 5.85
CA LEU A 64 -3.37 1.70 6.33
C LEU A 64 -2.62 1.28 7.60
N TRP A 65 -1.30 1.39 7.58
CA TRP A 65 -0.49 0.91 8.69
C TRP A 65 -0.74 1.69 9.97
N ASP A 66 -0.93 2.99 9.89
CA ASP A 66 -1.26 3.80 11.07
C ASP A 66 -2.64 3.45 11.62
N ALA A 67 -3.65 3.30 10.77
CA ALA A 67 -4.99 2.89 11.19
C ALA A 67 -4.99 1.50 11.86
N VAL A 68 -4.23 0.55 11.33
CA VAL A 68 -4.09 -0.79 11.92
C VAL A 68 -3.35 -0.75 13.25
N LYS A 69 -2.26 0.01 13.34
CA LYS A 69 -1.50 0.18 14.58
C LYS A 69 -2.34 0.75 15.70
N ASP A 70 -3.09 1.80 15.44
CA ASP A 70 -3.94 2.44 16.44
C ASP A 70 -4.96 1.45 17.04
N LYS A 71 -5.59 0.65 16.21
CA LYS A 71 -6.51 -0.39 16.68
C LYS A 71 -5.81 -1.51 17.45
N CYS A 72 -4.68 -1.99 16.97
CA CYS A 72 -3.96 -3.10 17.59
C CYS A 72 -3.36 -2.72 18.95
N TYR A 73 -2.87 -1.50 19.10
CA TYR A 73 -2.32 -1.03 20.38
C TYR A 73 -3.40 -0.79 21.44
N ALA A 74 -4.61 -0.46 21.04
CA ALA A 74 -5.73 -0.33 21.97
C ALA A 74 -6.06 -1.66 22.68
N ASP A 75 -5.91 -2.78 22.01
CA ASP A 75 -6.29 -4.11 22.50
C ASP A 75 -5.21 -4.83 23.32
N LYS A 76 -3.98 -4.33 23.38
CA LYS A 76 -2.85 -4.89 24.15
C LYS A 76 -2.73 -6.41 24.05
N SER A 77 -2.41 -6.90 22.87
CA SER A 77 -2.28 -8.34 22.60
C SER A 77 -1.15 -8.98 23.42
N GLU A 78 -1.43 -10.07 24.10
CA GLU A 78 -0.47 -10.77 24.95
C GLU A 78 0.38 -11.80 24.19
N THR A 79 -0.08 -12.26 23.03
CA THR A 79 0.61 -13.28 22.21
C THR A 79 0.72 -12.82 20.76
N ILE A 80 1.67 -13.43 20.03
CA ILE A 80 1.83 -13.17 18.58
C ILE A 80 0.59 -13.61 17.80
N ASP A 81 -0.02 -14.73 18.17
CA ASP A 81 -1.23 -15.22 17.49
C ASP A 81 -2.42 -14.29 17.72
N ALA A 82 -2.58 -13.76 18.92
CA ALA A 82 -3.57 -12.75 19.23
C ALA A 82 -3.32 -11.47 18.45
N LEU A 83 -2.07 -11.02 18.32
CA LEU A 83 -1.70 -9.86 17.53
C LEU A 83 -2.03 -10.04 16.05
N LYS A 84 -1.70 -11.18 15.47
CA LYS A 84 -2.04 -11.49 14.07
C LYS A 84 -3.54 -11.47 13.84
N ARG A 85 -4.33 -12.01 14.75
CA ARG A 85 -5.79 -11.99 14.69
C ARG A 85 -6.32 -10.57 14.75
N ASN A 86 -5.82 -9.75 15.67
CA ASN A 86 -6.22 -8.36 15.81
C ASN A 86 -5.87 -7.53 14.57
N ILE A 87 -4.75 -7.78 13.94
CA ILE A 87 -4.37 -7.14 12.66
C ILE A 87 -5.37 -7.51 11.56
N ARG A 88 -5.73 -8.78 11.43
CA ARG A 88 -6.72 -9.24 10.43
C ARG A 88 -8.09 -8.61 10.66
N GLU A 89 -8.55 -8.57 11.90
CA GLU A 89 -9.82 -7.94 12.28
C GLU A 89 -9.80 -6.44 11.98
N ALA A 90 -8.71 -5.75 12.32
CA ALA A 90 -8.55 -4.32 12.06
C ALA A 90 -8.61 -4.01 10.55
N ILE A 91 -7.96 -4.81 9.72
CA ILE A 91 -8.02 -4.66 8.26
C ILE A 91 -9.44 -4.91 7.74
N GLY A 92 -10.14 -5.94 8.26
CA GLY A 92 -11.52 -6.26 7.87
C GLY A 92 -12.55 -5.22 8.27
N GLU A 93 -12.27 -4.42 9.30
CA GLU A 93 -13.16 -3.35 9.77
C GLU A 93 -13.01 -2.03 9.03
N ILE A 94 -12.08 -1.92 8.10
CA ILE A 94 -11.89 -0.70 7.31
C ILE A 94 -13.14 -0.43 6.49
N LEU A 95 -13.76 0.74 6.74
CA LEU A 95 -15.01 1.12 6.10
C LEU A 95 -14.78 1.58 4.65
N LEU A 96 -15.65 1.15 3.72
CA LEU A 96 -15.53 1.49 2.31
C LEU A 96 -15.50 3.00 2.04
N HIS A 97 -16.29 3.79 2.76
CA HIS A 97 -16.30 5.24 2.58
C HIS A 97 -14.98 5.90 2.96
N LYS A 98 -14.23 5.32 3.92
CA LYS A 98 -12.88 5.80 4.24
C LYS A 98 -11.89 5.46 3.14
N ILE A 99 -12.03 4.31 2.51
CA ILE A 99 -11.21 3.93 1.34
C ILE A 99 -11.42 4.92 0.21
N ASP A 100 -12.66 5.30 -0.09
CA ASP A 100 -12.95 6.31 -1.10
C ASP A 100 -12.26 7.64 -0.81
N ASN A 101 -12.29 8.09 0.43
CA ASN A 101 -11.59 9.31 0.87
C ASN A 101 -10.07 9.19 0.73
N VAL A 102 -9.51 8.04 1.04
CA VAL A 102 -8.06 7.76 0.88
C VAL A 102 -7.66 7.81 -0.59
N LEU A 103 -8.45 7.23 -1.48
CA LEU A 103 -8.20 7.26 -2.92
C LEU A 103 -8.34 8.67 -3.51
N LYS A 104 -9.31 9.44 -3.06
CA LYS A 104 -9.42 10.87 -3.39
C LYS A 104 -8.18 11.65 -2.95
N ASN A 105 -7.75 11.42 -1.72
CA ASN A 105 -6.54 12.03 -1.19
C ASN A 105 -5.30 11.63 -1.99
N TRP A 106 -5.22 10.38 -2.45
CA TRP A 106 -4.16 9.92 -3.33
C TRP A 106 -4.12 10.70 -4.65
N THR A 107 -5.27 10.94 -5.26
CA THR A 107 -5.37 11.75 -6.48
C THR A 107 -4.83 13.17 -6.25
N ASP A 108 -5.17 13.79 -5.13
CA ASP A 108 -4.65 15.10 -4.74
C ASP A 108 -3.13 15.07 -4.54
N ARG A 109 -2.60 14.05 -3.88
CA ARG A 109 -1.16 13.86 -3.68
C ARG A 109 -0.40 13.73 -4.98
N VAL A 110 -0.92 12.99 -5.94
CA VAL A 110 -0.34 12.86 -7.28
C VAL A 110 -0.36 14.21 -8.00
N GLY A 111 -1.46 14.94 -7.91
CA GLY A 111 -1.58 16.29 -8.48
C GLY A 111 -0.53 17.26 -7.93
N TYR A 112 -0.31 17.26 -6.61
CA TYR A 112 0.73 18.07 -5.98
C TYR A 112 2.14 17.65 -6.40
N CYS A 113 2.41 16.35 -6.53
CA CYS A 113 3.66 15.84 -7.05
C CYS A 113 3.95 16.34 -8.47
N MET A 114 2.96 16.29 -9.33
CA MET A 114 3.08 16.77 -10.71
C MET A 114 3.30 18.28 -10.78
N ALA A 115 2.68 19.05 -9.90
CA ALA A 115 2.82 20.50 -9.83
C ALA A 115 4.17 20.93 -9.26
N SER A 116 4.67 20.24 -8.24
CA SER A 116 5.93 20.58 -7.55
C SER A 116 7.18 20.17 -8.33
N ARG A 117 7.09 19.18 -9.19
CA ARG A 117 8.12 18.58 -10.05
C ARG A 117 9.42 18.13 -9.38
N VAL A 118 9.84 18.72 -8.27
CA VAL A 118 11.18 18.50 -7.66
C VAL A 118 11.16 18.44 -6.14
N SER A 119 10.16 19.01 -5.49
CA SER A 119 10.14 19.12 -4.01
C SER A 119 9.44 17.94 -3.36
N PRO A 120 10.04 17.34 -2.29
CA PRO A 120 9.33 16.36 -1.49
C PRO A 120 8.07 16.99 -0.88
N LEU A 121 6.98 16.24 -0.80
CA LEU A 121 5.72 16.68 -0.21
C LEU A 121 5.72 16.74 1.33
N ASN A 122 6.89 16.68 1.96
CA ASN A 122 7.05 16.62 3.43
C ASN A 122 6.44 17.81 4.17
N GLU A 123 6.34 18.95 3.49
CA GLU A 123 5.82 20.19 4.08
C GLU A 123 4.32 20.36 3.86
N ILE A 124 3.69 19.48 3.11
CA ILE A 124 2.26 19.55 2.81
C ILE A 124 1.50 18.65 3.78
N ILE A 125 0.60 19.25 4.56
CA ILE A 125 -0.27 18.54 5.47
C ILE A 125 -1.52 18.08 4.71
N PHE A 126 -1.73 16.75 4.66
CA PHE A 126 -2.94 16.16 4.07
C PHE A 126 -3.92 15.77 5.17
N HIS A 127 -5.19 16.12 4.98
CA HIS A 127 -6.30 15.71 5.84
C HIS A 127 -7.17 14.67 5.12
N TYR A 128 -7.43 13.56 5.78
CA TYR A 128 -8.27 12.47 5.26
C TYR A 128 -9.13 11.82 6.33
#